data_1b7107eb69f4c7600337b50cdd75e298
#
_entry.id   1b7107eb69f4c7600337b50cdd75e298
#
_cell.length_a   1.000
_cell.length_b   1.000
_cell.length_c   1.000
_cell.angle_alpha   90.00
_cell.angle_beta   90.00
_cell.angle_gamma   90.00
#
_symmetry.space_group_name_H-M   'P 1'
#
loop_
_entity.id
_entity.type
_entity.pdbx_description
1 polymer ?
#
loop_
_entity_poly.entity_id
_entity_poly.type
_entity_poly.pdbx_seq_one_letter_code
_entity_poly.pdbx_strand_id
1 'polypeptide(L)'
;MKKLIFAAAAVAGMGAFALESANVVGYSASTLKNGASLMAAQFGDVGATGLALTNFKPTGDGVYNNVNINRLDALGYVTETYSWTDSGGENWDTADVWVDDNNNIITDVTFLPGEAVWVNGASADQGLQSSGEVSKIDLAKQLKNGATLVGNTFPVAVSIADIYPSGNGVYNNVNINRLDALGYVTETYSWTDSGGENWDTADVWVDDNNNIVTDVTFAPGEGFWVNASSDSQYLNIPAPEL
;
A
#
# COMPACT_ATOMS: atom_id res chain seq x y z
N MET A 1 41.93 48.71 -12.50
CA MET A 1 40.52 48.31 -12.56
C MET A 1 40.24 47.10 -13.47
N LYS A 2 41.23 46.16 -13.65
CA LYS A 2 41.03 44.95 -14.52
C LYS A 2 41.11 43.62 -13.76
N LYS A 3 41.25 43.66 -12.43
CA LYS A 3 41.39 42.43 -11.61
C LYS A 3 40.15 42.03 -10.81
N LEU A 4 39.06 42.83 -10.85
CA LEU A 4 37.83 42.55 -10.12
C LEU A 4 36.75 41.80 -10.94
N ILE A 5 36.93 41.69 -12.26
CA ILE A 5 35.93 41.09 -13.13
C ILE A 5 36.08 39.56 -13.22
N PHE A 6 37.26 39.03 -12.94
CA PHE A 6 37.51 37.58 -12.97
C PHE A 6 37.05 36.82 -11.73
N ALA A 7 36.83 37.47 -10.59
CA ALA A 7 36.37 36.82 -9.38
C ALA A 7 34.85 36.63 -9.33
N ALA A 8 34.09 37.45 -10.07
CA ALA A 8 32.61 37.35 -10.11
C ALA A 8 32.11 36.24 -11.06
N ALA A 9 32.89 35.88 -12.09
CA ALA A 9 32.50 34.83 -13.03
C ALA A 9 32.75 33.42 -12.49
N ALA A 10 33.64 33.24 -11.52
CA ALA A 10 33.92 31.93 -10.91
C ALA A 10 32.89 31.53 -9.84
N VAL A 11 32.17 32.50 -9.26
CA VAL A 11 31.11 32.22 -8.26
C VAL A 11 29.74 31.94 -8.91
N ALA A 12 29.50 32.43 -10.12
CA ALA A 12 28.26 32.20 -10.85
C ALA A 12 28.19 30.79 -11.52
N GLY A 13 29.33 30.09 -11.63
CA GLY A 13 29.38 28.75 -12.23
C GLY A 13 29.24 27.58 -11.23
N MET A 14 29.21 27.86 -9.91
CA MET A 14 29.06 26.80 -8.91
C MET A 14 27.64 26.62 -8.36
N GLY A 15 26.66 27.29 -8.95
CA GLY A 15 25.31 27.39 -8.41
C GLY A 15 24.22 26.57 -9.09
N ALA A 16 24.55 25.52 -9.84
CA ALA A 16 23.51 24.73 -10.49
C ALA A 16 23.89 23.24 -10.62
N PHE A 17 24.46 22.66 -9.60
CA PHE A 17 24.25 21.25 -9.38
C PHE A 17 23.10 21.18 -8.38
N ALA A 18 21.87 21.15 -8.86
CA ALA A 18 20.79 20.56 -8.11
C ALA A 18 21.25 19.15 -7.80
N LEU A 19 21.59 18.89 -6.55
CA LEU A 19 21.63 17.55 -6.02
C LEU A 19 20.17 17.06 -6.19
N GLU A 20 19.88 16.42 -7.30
CA GLU A 20 18.68 15.60 -7.38
C GLU A 20 18.85 14.58 -6.27
N SER A 21 18.05 14.73 -5.22
CA SER A 21 17.92 13.70 -4.21
C SER A 21 17.50 12.44 -4.96
N ALA A 22 18.34 11.41 -4.95
CA ALA A 22 18.03 10.14 -5.58
C ALA A 22 16.76 9.51 -4.97
N ASN A 23 16.38 9.95 -3.76
CA ASN A 23 15.26 9.42 -2.98
C ASN A 23 14.17 10.48 -2.83
N VAL A 24 12.98 10.16 -3.30
CA VAL A 24 11.76 10.94 -3.05
C VAL A 24 11.13 10.39 -1.78
N VAL A 25 11.11 11.19 -0.72
CA VAL A 25 10.41 10.83 0.52
C VAL A 25 8.97 11.29 0.40
N GLY A 26 8.05 10.35 0.57
CA GLY A 26 6.61 10.59 0.60
C GLY A 26 6.07 10.65 2.03
N TYR A 27 4.93 11.28 2.16
CA TYR A 27 4.12 11.31 3.38
C TYR A 27 2.67 11.04 3.00
N SER A 28 2.03 10.17 3.76
CA SER A 28 0.63 9.81 3.57
C SER A 28 -0.13 9.99 4.88
N ALA A 29 -1.36 10.43 4.77
CA ALA A 29 -2.30 10.49 5.87
C ALA A 29 -3.66 9.98 5.36
N SER A 30 -4.12 8.89 5.94
CA SER A 30 -5.40 8.26 5.60
C SER A 30 -6.34 8.34 6.78
N THR A 31 -7.60 8.70 6.53
CA THR A 31 -8.67 8.64 7.54
C THR A 31 -9.12 7.19 7.69
N LEU A 32 -9.20 6.71 8.92
CA LEU A 32 -9.73 5.39 9.22
C LEU A 32 -11.26 5.42 9.21
N LYS A 33 -11.85 4.31 8.85
CA LYS A 33 -13.28 4.09 9.01
C LYS A 33 -13.55 3.64 10.46
N ASN A 34 -14.72 3.92 10.97
CA ASN A 34 -15.19 3.22 12.17
C ASN A 34 -15.43 1.75 11.79
N GLY A 35 -14.51 0.89 12.18
CA GLY A 35 -14.39 -0.50 11.72
C GLY A 35 -13.09 -0.72 10.96
N ALA A 36 -13.14 -1.48 9.88
CA ALA A 36 -11.98 -1.89 9.13
C ALA A 36 -11.70 -1.04 7.88
N SER A 37 -10.42 -0.85 7.60
CA SER A 37 -9.91 -0.28 6.36
C SER A 37 -8.81 -1.19 5.82
N LEU A 38 -8.83 -1.49 4.53
CA LEU A 38 -7.70 -2.13 3.87
C LEU A 38 -6.73 -1.05 3.42
N MET A 39 -5.50 -1.14 3.87
CA MET A 39 -4.47 -0.13 3.60
C MET A 39 -3.19 -0.80 3.12
N ALA A 40 -2.59 -0.24 2.09
CA ALA A 40 -1.29 -0.65 1.59
C ALA A 40 -0.16 0.10 2.29
N ALA A 41 0.98 -0.57 2.48
CA ALA A 41 2.24 0.11 2.77
C ALA A 41 2.67 0.89 1.52
N GLN A 42 2.46 2.22 1.53
CA GLN A 42 2.70 3.10 0.39
C GLN A 42 4.18 3.39 0.13
N PHE A 43 5.03 3.21 1.13
CA PHE A 43 6.42 3.62 1.09
C PHE A 43 7.31 2.46 1.50
N GLY A 44 8.62 2.59 1.23
CA GLY A 44 9.66 1.75 1.78
C GLY A 44 10.59 2.55 2.68
N ASP A 45 11.37 1.89 3.50
CA ASP A 45 12.51 2.51 4.16
C ASP A 45 13.63 2.71 3.15
N VAL A 46 14.41 3.79 3.28
CA VAL A 46 15.51 4.10 2.37
C VAL A 46 16.49 2.93 2.29
N GLY A 47 16.60 2.36 1.09
CA GLY A 47 17.46 1.19 0.85
C GLY A 47 16.94 -0.13 1.42
N ALA A 48 15.71 -0.17 1.96
CA ALA A 48 15.06 -1.37 2.47
C ALA A 48 14.02 -1.93 1.50
N THR A 49 13.66 -3.18 1.71
CA THR A 49 12.69 -3.90 0.87
C THR A 49 11.24 -3.77 1.35
N GLY A 50 10.95 -2.85 2.28
CA GLY A 50 9.62 -2.66 2.84
C GLY A 50 9.53 -1.45 3.77
N LEU A 51 8.37 -1.25 4.38
CA LEU A 51 8.08 -0.17 5.32
C LEU A 51 8.00 -0.73 6.75
N ALA A 52 8.79 -0.20 7.67
CA ALA A 52 8.75 -0.62 9.07
C ALA A 52 7.42 -0.21 9.73
N LEU A 53 6.89 -1.07 10.61
CA LEU A 53 5.69 -0.80 11.40
C LEU A 53 5.81 0.51 12.20
N THR A 54 7.01 0.85 12.67
CA THR A 54 7.30 2.08 13.43
C THR A 54 7.12 3.37 12.63
N ASN A 55 7.04 3.28 11.29
CA ASN A 55 6.76 4.41 10.40
C ASN A 55 5.25 4.70 10.25
N PHE A 56 4.40 3.84 10.81
CA PHE A 56 2.98 4.09 10.89
C PHE A 56 2.65 4.75 12.23
N LYS A 57 1.96 5.89 12.17
CA LYS A 57 1.55 6.66 13.35
C LYS A 57 0.05 6.94 13.30
N PRO A 58 -0.73 6.36 14.21
CA PRO A 58 -2.11 6.76 14.40
C PRO A 58 -2.24 8.21 14.85
N THR A 59 -3.31 8.86 14.42
CA THR A 59 -3.63 10.25 14.74
C THR A 59 -5.10 10.40 15.08
N GLY A 60 -5.45 11.46 15.80
CA GLY A 60 -6.81 11.72 16.27
C GLY A 60 -7.03 11.31 17.72
N ASP A 61 -8.24 11.52 18.21
CA ASP A 61 -8.57 11.24 19.60
C ASP A 61 -8.86 9.76 19.83
N GLY A 62 -8.43 9.25 20.99
CA GLY A 62 -8.72 7.88 21.43
C GLY A 62 -8.03 6.78 20.59
N VAL A 63 -6.84 7.04 20.04
CA VAL A 63 -6.12 6.05 19.21
C VAL A 63 -5.54 4.89 20.02
N TYR A 64 -5.21 5.10 21.29
CA TYR A 64 -4.58 4.08 22.14
C TYR A 64 -5.51 2.89 22.38
N ASN A 65 -5.00 1.70 22.11
CA ASN A 65 -5.71 0.41 22.16
C ASN A 65 -6.94 0.31 21.23
N ASN A 66 -7.16 1.31 20.37
CA ASN A 66 -8.27 1.37 19.45
C ASN A 66 -7.85 1.32 17.97
N VAL A 67 -6.58 1.61 17.67
CA VAL A 67 -6.04 1.43 16.33
C VAL A 67 -5.17 0.17 16.34
N ASN A 68 -5.54 -0.79 15.50
CA ASN A 68 -4.85 -2.06 15.36
C ASN A 68 -4.55 -2.33 13.89
N ILE A 69 -3.36 -2.84 13.60
CA ILE A 69 -2.96 -3.34 12.30
C ILE A 69 -2.92 -4.86 12.36
N ASN A 70 -3.61 -5.52 11.44
CA ASN A 70 -3.69 -6.98 11.40
C ASN A 70 -3.16 -7.51 10.06
N ARG A 71 -2.38 -8.58 10.12
CA ARG A 71 -2.07 -9.44 8.98
C ARG A 71 -3.07 -10.57 8.90
N LEU A 72 -3.40 -10.97 7.66
CA LEU A 72 -4.33 -12.07 7.40
C LEU A 72 -3.61 -13.19 6.65
N ASP A 73 -4.07 -14.43 6.88
CA ASP A 73 -3.69 -15.57 6.06
C ASP A 73 -4.48 -15.65 4.74
N ALA A 74 -4.24 -16.70 3.96
CA ALA A 74 -4.94 -16.92 2.68
C ALA A 74 -6.43 -17.28 2.84
N LEU A 75 -6.89 -17.54 4.05
CA LEU A 75 -8.30 -17.82 4.37
C LEU A 75 -9.00 -16.60 4.98
N GLY A 76 -8.25 -15.49 5.20
CA GLY A 76 -8.76 -14.27 5.80
C GLY A 76 -8.76 -14.25 7.33
N TYR A 77 -8.11 -15.21 7.98
CA TYR A 77 -7.96 -15.19 9.42
C TYR A 77 -6.79 -14.32 9.85
N VAL A 78 -6.97 -13.56 10.94
CA VAL A 78 -5.90 -12.78 11.54
C VAL A 78 -4.80 -13.71 12.05
N THR A 79 -3.57 -13.43 11.61
CA THR A 79 -2.36 -14.17 12.04
C THR A 79 -1.49 -13.38 13.00
N GLU A 80 -1.51 -12.05 12.87
CA GLU A 80 -0.74 -11.13 13.70
C GLU A 80 -1.56 -9.88 13.95
N THR A 81 -1.54 -9.39 15.19
CA THR A 81 -2.17 -8.12 15.58
C THR A 81 -1.13 -7.21 16.21
N TYR A 82 -1.09 -5.96 15.76
CA TYR A 82 -0.27 -4.91 16.35
C TYR A 82 -1.17 -3.81 16.84
N SER A 83 -1.12 -3.50 18.13
CA SER A 83 -1.95 -2.49 18.77
C SER A 83 -1.12 -1.25 19.11
N TRP A 84 -1.66 -0.07 18.78
CA TRP A 84 -1.05 1.19 19.17
C TRP A 84 -1.35 1.50 20.62
N THR A 85 -0.32 1.73 21.42
CA THR A 85 -0.48 2.02 22.83
C THR A 85 0.55 3.05 23.31
N ASP A 86 0.25 3.61 24.46
CA ASP A 86 1.21 4.33 25.27
C ASP A 86 2.12 3.31 25.96
N SER A 87 3.44 3.49 25.90
CA SER A 87 4.41 2.57 26.51
C SER A 87 4.38 2.54 28.05
N GLY A 88 3.42 3.25 28.67
CA GLY A 88 2.93 3.03 30.04
C GLY A 88 3.98 3.03 31.15
N GLY A 89 4.87 4.01 31.22
CA GLY A 89 5.66 4.25 32.43
C GLY A 89 4.92 5.14 33.42
N GLU A 90 5.18 5.00 34.72
CA GLU A 90 4.62 5.85 35.79
C GLU A 90 4.97 7.35 35.64
N ASN A 91 5.79 7.69 34.66
CA ASN A 91 6.14 9.05 34.25
C ASN A 91 5.64 9.27 32.83
N TRP A 92 4.85 10.28 32.59
CA TRP A 92 4.21 10.74 31.35
C TRP A 92 5.19 11.06 30.17
N ASP A 93 6.41 10.54 30.21
CA ASP A 93 7.47 10.66 29.21
C ASP A 93 7.61 9.41 28.30
N THR A 94 6.56 8.62 28.20
CA THR A 94 6.62 7.35 27.45
C THR A 94 6.30 7.59 25.97
N ALA A 95 7.12 7.02 25.10
CA ALA A 95 6.91 7.10 23.68
C ALA A 95 5.73 6.20 23.27
N ASP A 96 4.91 6.69 22.36
CA ASP A 96 3.87 5.93 21.70
C ASP A 96 4.50 4.77 20.90
N VAL A 97 3.96 3.57 21.06
CA VAL A 97 4.56 2.35 20.50
C VAL A 97 3.52 1.38 19.95
N TRP A 98 3.95 0.52 19.05
CA TRP A 98 3.22 -0.68 18.65
C TRP A 98 3.60 -1.85 19.55
N VAL A 99 2.61 -2.64 19.95
CA VAL A 99 2.79 -3.87 20.74
C VAL A 99 2.09 -5.04 20.08
N ASP A 100 2.59 -6.26 20.35
CA ASP A 100 1.93 -7.51 19.97
C ASP A 100 0.82 -7.90 20.96
N ASP A 101 0.16 -9.05 20.73
CA ASP A 101 -0.88 -9.60 21.60
C ASP A 101 -0.39 -9.95 23.03
N ASN A 102 0.92 -9.97 23.25
CA ASN A 102 1.55 -10.21 24.55
C ASN A 102 2.03 -8.92 25.23
N ASN A 103 1.70 -7.74 24.67
CA ASN A 103 2.17 -6.43 25.07
C ASN A 103 3.71 -6.24 24.99
N ASN A 104 4.39 -6.99 24.11
CA ASN A 104 5.79 -6.71 23.81
C ASN A 104 5.88 -5.57 22.79
N ILE A 105 6.79 -4.61 23.04
CA ILE A 105 7.07 -3.53 22.09
C ILE A 105 7.68 -4.12 20.81
N ILE A 106 7.11 -3.74 19.66
CA ILE A 106 7.51 -4.21 18.34
C ILE A 106 8.28 -3.14 17.61
N THR A 107 9.50 -3.48 17.15
CA THR A 107 10.38 -2.57 16.40
C THR A 107 10.92 -3.16 15.11
N ASP A 108 10.76 -4.47 14.89
CA ASP A 108 11.41 -5.25 13.81
C ASP A 108 10.44 -5.77 12.74
N VAL A 109 9.15 -5.41 12.82
CA VAL A 109 8.15 -5.77 11.82
C VAL A 109 8.23 -4.83 10.62
N THR A 110 8.25 -5.42 9.42
CA THR A 110 8.28 -4.71 8.14
C THR A 110 7.17 -5.23 7.24
N PHE A 111 6.49 -4.32 6.54
CA PHE A 111 5.51 -4.63 5.51
C PHE A 111 6.19 -4.53 4.14
N LEU A 112 6.05 -5.59 3.33
CA LEU A 112 6.65 -5.64 2.00
C LEU A 112 5.92 -4.72 1.01
N PRO A 113 6.58 -4.25 -0.06
CA PRO A 113 5.91 -3.50 -1.11
C PRO A 113 4.70 -4.28 -1.65
N GLY A 114 3.57 -3.59 -1.82
CA GLY A 114 2.32 -4.21 -2.26
C GLY A 114 1.61 -5.05 -1.19
N GLU A 115 2.17 -5.20 -0.01
CA GLU A 115 1.45 -5.80 1.11
C GLU A 115 0.40 -4.81 1.61
N ALA A 116 -0.86 -5.25 1.65
CA ALA A 116 -1.90 -4.53 2.35
C ALA A 116 -2.21 -5.21 3.68
N VAL A 117 -2.70 -4.43 4.61
CA VAL A 117 -3.05 -4.83 5.97
C VAL A 117 -4.47 -4.41 6.30
N TRP A 118 -5.06 -5.08 7.25
CA TRP A 118 -6.36 -4.75 7.79
C TRP A 118 -6.17 -3.84 8.99
N VAL A 119 -6.60 -2.57 8.87
CA VAL A 119 -6.48 -1.58 9.94
C VAL A 119 -7.85 -1.35 10.55
N ASN A 120 -7.98 -1.61 11.84
CA ASN A 120 -9.16 -1.28 12.60
C ASN A 120 -9.00 0.08 13.25
N GLY A 121 -10.08 0.89 13.19
CA GLY A 121 -10.22 2.13 13.94
C GLY A 121 -11.55 2.14 14.68
N ALA A 122 -11.61 2.81 15.81
CA ALA A 122 -12.84 2.94 16.61
C ALA A 122 -13.67 4.18 16.25
N SER A 123 -13.12 5.11 15.46
CA SER A 123 -13.78 6.36 15.07
C SER A 123 -13.32 6.80 13.68
N ALA A 124 -14.21 7.46 12.95
CA ALA A 124 -13.89 8.12 11.69
C ALA A 124 -13.00 9.37 11.85
N ASP A 125 -12.80 9.85 13.08
CA ASP A 125 -11.90 10.97 13.38
C ASP A 125 -10.44 10.51 13.55
N GLN A 126 -10.21 9.19 13.55
CA GLN A 126 -8.88 8.61 13.62
C GLN A 126 -8.26 8.53 12.22
N GLY A 127 -6.96 8.63 12.16
CA GLY A 127 -6.17 8.50 10.95
C GLY A 127 -4.94 7.64 11.16
N LEU A 128 -4.34 7.22 10.07
CA LEU A 128 -3.04 6.55 10.05
C LEU A 128 -2.13 7.32 9.11
N GLN A 129 -0.99 7.76 9.63
CA GLN A 129 0.05 8.43 8.87
C GLN A 129 1.18 7.45 8.61
N SER A 130 1.80 7.56 7.45
CA SER A 130 3.04 6.86 7.13
C SER A 130 3.96 7.76 6.31
N SER A 131 5.26 7.49 6.40
CA SER A 131 6.28 8.19 5.62
C SER A 131 7.41 7.23 5.25
N GLY A 132 8.02 7.46 4.10
CA GLY A 132 9.11 6.63 3.60
C GLY A 132 9.48 6.98 2.17
N GLU A 133 10.28 6.14 1.54
CA GLU A 133 10.71 6.33 0.16
C GLU A 133 9.59 5.94 -0.82
N VAL A 134 9.33 6.78 -1.82
CA VAL A 134 8.36 6.51 -2.89
C VAL A 134 8.92 5.47 -3.85
N SER A 135 8.18 4.37 -4.06
CA SER A 135 8.54 3.34 -5.04
C SER A 135 8.43 3.89 -6.47
N LYS A 136 9.45 3.59 -7.30
CA LYS A 136 9.51 3.93 -8.73
C LYS A 136 9.62 2.69 -9.61
N ILE A 137 9.44 1.52 -9.04
CA ILE A 137 9.54 0.24 -9.75
C ILE A 137 8.18 -0.45 -9.79
N ASP A 138 7.97 -1.21 -10.86
CA ASP A 138 6.78 -2.05 -11.00
C ASP A 138 6.65 -3.00 -9.82
N LEU A 139 5.43 -3.14 -9.32
CA LEU A 139 5.10 -4.11 -8.31
C LEU A 139 4.66 -5.42 -8.96
N ALA A 140 5.30 -6.53 -8.61
CA ALA A 140 4.86 -7.87 -8.93
C ALA A 140 4.62 -8.63 -7.61
N LYS A 141 3.37 -8.66 -7.16
CA LYS A 141 2.99 -9.34 -5.92
C LYS A 141 2.62 -10.78 -6.18
N GLN A 142 3.35 -11.72 -5.57
CA GLN A 142 2.97 -13.12 -5.60
C GLN A 142 1.66 -13.32 -4.84
N LEU A 143 0.73 -14.01 -5.46
CA LEU A 143 -0.56 -14.36 -4.90
C LEU A 143 -0.46 -15.70 -4.17
N LYS A 144 -1.33 -15.90 -3.18
CA LYS A 144 -1.50 -17.19 -2.51
C LYS A 144 -2.70 -17.93 -3.12
N ASN A 145 -2.65 -19.25 -3.10
CA ASN A 145 -3.87 -20.03 -3.36
C ASN A 145 -4.91 -19.70 -2.28
N GLY A 146 -5.94 -18.96 -2.66
CA GLY A 146 -6.89 -18.31 -1.76
C GLY A 146 -6.74 -16.80 -1.83
N ALA A 147 -6.78 -16.14 -0.69
CA ALA A 147 -6.76 -14.68 -0.61
C ALA A 147 -5.37 -14.10 -0.33
N THR A 148 -5.11 -12.96 -0.94
CA THR A 148 -3.93 -12.14 -0.68
C THR A 148 -4.38 -10.69 -0.54
N LEU A 149 -3.96 -10.01 0.53
CA LEU A 149 -4.11 -8.57 0.63
C LEU A 149 -3.04 -7.87 -0.20
N VAL A 150 -3.47 -7.08 -1.15
CA VAL A 150 -2.62 -6.30 -2.05
C VAL A 150 -3.07 -4.84 -2.01
N GLY A 151 -2.20 -3.91 -2.34
CA GLY A 151 -2.63 -2.54 -2.42
C GLY A 151 -1.74 -1.65 -3.28
N ASN A 152 -2.29 -0.49 -3.61
CA ASN A 152 -1.59 0.54 -4.34
C ASN A 152 -0.54 1.21 -3.45
N THR A 153 0.74 0.93 -3.74
CA THR A 153 1.88 1.51 -3.01
C THR A 153 2.36 2.84 -3.59
N PHE A 154 1.81 3.26 -4.71
CA PHE A 154 2.21 4.49 -5.38
C PHE A 154 1.49 5.72 -4.81
N PRO A 155 2.09 6.92 -4.92
CA PRO A 155 1.49 8.15 -4.39
C PRO A 155 0.38 8.73 -5.28
N VAL A 156 0.03 8.02 -6.35
CA VAL A 156 -1.04 8.38 -7.29
C VAL A 156 -2.02 7.23 -7.44
N ALA A 157 -3.23 7.54 -7.91
CA ALA A 157 -4.22 6.51 -8.21
C ALA A 157 -3.76 5.66 -9.39
N VAL A 158 -4.01 4.34 -9.30
CA VAL A 158 -3.71 3.37 -10.36
C VAL A 158 -5.02 2.88 -10.97
N SER A 159 -5.09 2.86 -12.29
CA SER A 159 -6.25 2.33 -13.01
C SER A 159 -6.27 0.80 -12.95
N ILE A 160 -7.45 0.21 -12.82
CA ILE A 160 -7.62 -1.24 -12.96
C ILE A 160 -7.18 -1.73 -14.34
N ALA A 161 -7.29 -0.90 -15.37
CA ALA A 161 -6.85 -1.23 -16.72
C ALA A 161 -5.33 -1.42 -16.83
N ASP A 162 -4.55 -0.84 -15.92
CA ASP A 162 -3.09 -0.97 -15.87
C ASP A 162 -2.65 -2.17 -15.00
N ILE A 163 -3.54 -2.72 -14.19
CA ILE A 163 -3.27 -3.86 -13.32
C ILE A 163 -3.56 -5.14 -14.10
N TYR A 164 -2.64 -6.11 -14.05
CA TYR A 164 -2.84 -7.39 -14.73
C TYR A 164 -2.23 -8.55 -13.95
N PRO A 165 -2.90 -9.70 -13.90
CA PRO A 165 -2.33 -10.91 -13.36
C PRO A 165 -1.40 -11.59 -14.38
N SER A 166 -0.46 -12.37 -13.88
CA SER A 166 0.43 -13.22 -14.69
C SER A 166 0.63 -14.59 -14.05
N GLY A 167 1.09 -15.55 -14.84
CA GLY A 167 1.24 -16.94 -14.41
C GLY A 167 0.22 -17.86 -15.06
N ASN A 168 0.24 -19.13 -14.68
CA ASN A 168 -0.62 -20.13 -15.29
C ASN A 168 -2.04 -20.09 -14.71
N GLY A 169 -3.06 -20.15 -15.60
CA GLY A 169 -4.46 -20.31 -15.21
C GLY A 169 -5.04 -19.06 -14.54
N VAL A 170 -4.65 -17.85 -14.95
CA VAL A 170 -5.14 -16.59 -14.38
C VAL A 170 -6.58 -16.27 -14.77
N TYR A 171 -7.03 -16.71 -15.95
CA TYR A 171 -8.39 -16.41 -16.48
C TYR A 171 -9.48 -17.02 -15.61
N ASN A 172 -10.44 -16.20 -15.22
CA ASN A 172 -11.56 -16.54 -14.33
C ASN A 172 -11.13 -17.09 -12.95
N ASN A 173 -9.84 -16.99 -12.61
CA ASN A 173 -9.29 -17.50 -11.35
C ASN A 173 -8.61 -16.41 -10.52
N VAL A 174 -8.38 -15.22 -11.08
CA VAL A 174 -7.89 -14.07 -10.34
C VAL A 174 -8.99 -13.02 -10.29
N ASN A 175 -9.38 -12.66 -9.07
CA ASN A 175 -10.42 -11.68 -8.83
C ASN A 175 -9.93 -10.63 -7.84
N ILE A 176 -10.18 -9.36 -8.11
CA ILE A 176 -9.98 -8.24 -7.19
C ILE A 176 -11.30 -7.92 -6.52
N ASN A 177 -11.31 -7.82 -5.19
CA ASN A 177 -12.48 -7.48 -4.41
C ASN A 177 -12.22 -6.23 -3.56
N ARG A 178 -13.15 -5.29 -3.58
CA ARG A 178 -13.23 -4.20 -2.62
C ARG A 178 -14.10 -4.60 -1.44
N LEU A 179 -13.73 -4.14 -0.25
CA LEU A 179 -14.47 -4.44 0.98
C LEU A 179 -14.99 -3.15 1.61
N ASP A 180 -16.14 -3.25 2.28
CA ASP A 180 -16.62 -2.21 3.18
C ASP A 180 -15.92 -2.23 4.54
N ALA A 181 -16.34 -1.35 5.45
CA ALA A 181 -15.78 -1.26 6.80
C ALA A 181 -16.12 -2.46 7.70
N LEU A 182 -17.02 -3.32 7.29
CA LEU A 182 -17.42 -4.54 7.99
C LEU A 182 -16.73 -5.79 7.39
N GLY A 183 -15.97 -5.61 6.29
CA GLY A 183 -15.27 -6.68 5.59
C GLY A 183 -16.13 -7.42 4.56
N TYR A 184 -17.31 -6.90 4.22
CA TYR A 184 -18.11 -7.47 3.13
C TYR A 184 -17.63 -6.98 1.78
N VAL A 185 -17.62 -7.88 0.80
CA VAL A 185 -17.31 -7.55 -0.60
C VAL A 185 -18.39 -6.62 -1.14
N THR A 186 -17.97 -5.48 -1.67
CA THR A 186 -18.85 -4.48 -2.30
C THR A 186 -18.73 -4.48 -3.82
N GLU A 187 -17.58 -4.85 -4.35
CA GLU A 187 -17.28 -4.88 -5.78
C GLU A 187 -16.34 -6.05 -6.05
N THR A 188 -16.59 -6.77 -7.15
CA THR A 188 -15.73 -7.85 -7.63
C THR A 188 -15.36 -7.58 -9.09
N TYR A 189 -14.08 -7.73 -9.39
CA TYR A 189 -13.56 -7.64 -10.76
C TYR A 189 -12.83 -8.93 -11.09
N SER A 190 -13.24 -9.61 -12.16
CA SER A 190 -12.68 -10.88 -12.60
C SER A 190 -11.80 -10.68 -13.83
N TRP A 191 -10.60 -11.27 -13.81
CA TRP A 191 -9.72 -11.28 -14.98
C TRP A 191 -10.18 -12.31 -15.98
N THR A 192 -10.44 -11.90 -17.19
CA THR A 192 -10.91 -12.78 -18.24
C THR A 192 -10.31 -12.40 -19.60
N ASP A 193 -10.38 -13.34 -20.51
CA ASP A 193 -10.22 -13.11 -21.93
C ASP A 193 -11.49 -12.38 -22.43
N SER A 194 -11.36 -11.30 -23.17
CA SER A 194 -12.49 -10.51 -23.69
C SER A 194 -13.38 -11.27 -24.71
N GLY A 195 -13.08 -12.56 -24.94
CA GLY A 195 -14.01 -13.54 -25.54
C GLY A 195 -14.62 -13.15 -26.88
N GLY A 196 -13.84 -12.77 -27.87
CA GLY A 196 -14.28 -12.76 -29.26
C GLY A 196 -14.06 -14.12 -29.92
N GLU A 197 -14.86 -14.48 -30.91
CA GLU A 197 -14.71 -15.72 -31.72
C GLU A 197 -13.36 -15.80 -32.47
N ASN A 198 -12.54 -14.78 -32.39
CA ASN A 198 -11.17 -14.70 -32.87
C ASN A 198 -10.25 -14.48 -31.66
N TRP A 199 -9.28 -15.34 -31.46
CA TRP A 199 -8.26 -15.38 -30.40
C TRP A 199 -7.35 -14.13 -30.30
N ASP A 200 -7.79 -12.98 -30.84
CA ASP A 200 -7.12 -11.66 -30.84
C ASP A 200 -7.72 -10.69 -29.79
N THR A 201 -8.37 -11.20 -28.77
CA THR A 201 -9.02 -10.36 -27.76
C THR A 201 -8.07 -10.00 -26.64
N ALA A 202 -8.06 -8.75 -26.25
CA ALA A 202 -7.26 -8.28 -25.14
C ALA A 202 -7.77 -8.84 -23.81
N ASP A 203 -6.85 -9.22 -22.95
CA ASP A 203 -7.13 -9.59 -21.58
C ASP A 203 -7.70 -8.40 -20.81
N VAL A 204 -8.78 -8.60 -20.07
CA VAL A 204 -9.53 -7.50 -19.43
C VAL A 204 -10.07 -7.88 -18.06
N TRP A 205 -10.34 -6.86 -17.27
CA TRP A 205 -11.19 -6.98 -16.07
C TRP A 205 -12.65 -6.79 -16.43
N VAL A 206 -13.50 -7.59 -15.84
CA VAL A 206 -14.97 -7.48 -15.96
C VAL A 206 -15.62 -7.40 -14.58
N ASP A 207 -16.75 -6.72 -14.50
CA ASP A 207 -17.62 -6.70 -13.31
C ASP A 207 -18.48 -7.97 -13.18
N ASP A 208 -19.30 -8.05 -12.13
CA ASP A 208 -20.23 -9.16 -11.89
C ASP A 208 -21.30 -9.32 -13.00
N ASN A 209 -21.46 -8.34 -13.88
CA ASN A 209 -22.36 -8.38 -15.03
C ASN A 209 -21.63 -8.69 -16.36
N ASN A 210 -20.35 -9.05 -16.30
CA ASN A 210 -19.47 -9.27 -17.45
C ASN A 210 -19.26 -8.01 -18.33
N ASN A 211 -19.42 -6.81 -17.77
CA ASN A 211 -19.02 -5.59 -18.48
C ASN A 211 -17.53 -5.36 -18.31
N ILE A 212 -16.85 -5.00 -19.40
CA ILE A 212 -15.43 -4.59 -19.34
C ILE A 212 -15.31 -3.33 -18.49
N VAL A 213 -14.35 -3.36 -17.55
CA VAL A 213 -14.10 -2.29 -16.59
C VAL A 213 -12.76 -1.62 -16.90
N THR A 214 -12.77 -0.31 -17.16
CA THR A 214 -11.59 0.50 -17.46
C THR A 214 -11.50 1.78 -16.64
N ASP A 215 -12.59 2.18 -15.99
CA ASP A 215 -12.76 3.47 -15.30
C ASP A 215 -12.62 3.37 -13.77
N VAL A 216 -12.35 2.17 -13.25
CA VAL A 216 -12.09 1.95 -11.83
C VAL A 216 -10.65 2.29 -11.50
N THR A 217 -10.44 3.03 -10.41
CA THR A 217 -9.12 3.37 -9.91
C THR A 217 -8.97 2.99 -8.44
N PHE A 218 -7.75 2.64 -8.05
CA PHE A 218 -7.35 2.41 -6.67
C PHE A 218 -6.57 3.61 -6.18
N ALA A 219 -7.07 4.25 -5.13
CA ALA A 219 -6.45 5.45 -4.55
C ALA A 219 -5.05 5.13 -3.97
N PRO A 220 -4.18 6.14 -3.78
CA PRO A 220 -2.93 5.96 -3.06
C PRO A 220 -3.17 5.32 -1.68
N GLY A 221 -2.46 4.22 -1.38
CA GLY A 221 -2.62 3.48 -0.12
C GLY A 221 -3.90 2.67 0.02
N GLU A 222 -4.75 2.61 -1.00
CA GLU A 222 -5.91 1.73 -0.98
C GLU A 222 -5.47 0.28 -1.07
N GLY A 223 -5.91 -0.53 -0.10
CA GLY A 223 -5.78 -1.98 -0.12
C GLY A 223 -7.03 -2.64 -0.69
N PHE A 224 -6.83 -3.79 -1.31
CA PHE A 224 -7.90 -4.62 -1.84
C PHE A 224 -7.54 -6.10 -1.68
N TRP A 225 -8.56 -6.95 -1.75
CA TRP A 225 -8.43 -8.37 -1.59
C TRP A 225 -8.34 -9.05 -2.95
N VAL A 226 -7.33 -9.88 -3.16
CA VAL A 226 -7.15 -10.64 -4.41
C VAL A 226 -7.29 -12.12 -4.13
N ASN A 227 -8.26 -12.75 -4.76
CA ASN A 227 -8.37 -14.20 -4.78
C ASN A 227 -7.62 -14.76 -5.98
N ALA A 228 -6.90 -15.86 -5.75
CA ALA A 228 -6.18 -16.59 -6.77
C ALA A 228 -6.29 -18.10 -6.55
N SER A 229 -6.10 -18.89 -7.60
CA SER A 229 -6.22 -20.36 -7.55
C SER A 229 -4.88 -21.06 -7.37
N SER A 230 -3.75 -20.32 -7.35
CA SER A 230 -2.41 -20.88 -7.29
C SER A 230 -1.38 -19.90 -6.75
N ASP A 231 -0.41 -20.41 -6.00
CA ASP A 231 0.76 -19.65 -5.51
C ASP A 231 1.76 -19.30 -6.63
N SER A 232 1.54 -19.78 -7.86
CA SER A 232 2.35 -19.45 -9.04
C SER A 232 1.82 -18.26 -9.84
N GLN A 233 0.76 -17.60 -9.34
CA GLN A 233 0.15 -16.42 -9.95
C GLN A 233 0.69 -15.15 -9.29
N TYR A 234 0.74 -14.08 -10.04
CA TYR A 234 1.20 -12.76 -9.60
C TYR A 234 0.18 -11.71 -10.01
N LEU A 235 0.07 -10.65 -9.23
CA LEU A 235 -0.57 -9.41 -9.64
C LEU A 235 0.49 -8.36 -9.91
N ASN A 236 0.46 -7.79 -11.11
CA ASN A 236 1.40 -6.76 -11.54
C ASN A 236 0.70 -5.41 -11.52
N ILE A 237 1.34 -4.43 -10.90
CA ILE A 237 0.91 -3.04 -10.85
C ILE A 237 2.09 -2.21 -11.35
N PRO A 238 2.05 -1.72 -12.60
CA PRO A 238 3.11 -0.91 -13.16
C PRO A 238 3.31 0.39 -12.39
N ALA A 239 4.56 0.81 -12.27
CA ALA A 239 4.88 2.10 -11.68
C ALA A 239 4.36 3.22 -12.59
N PRO A 240 3.59 4.17 -12.06
CA PRO A 240 3.14 5.32 -12.84
C PRO A 240 4.33 6.23 -13.20
N GLU A 241 4.21 6.94 -14.31
CA GLU A 241 5.14 8.03 -14.64
C GLU A 241 4.93 9.18 -13.62
N LEU A 242 5.96 9.49 -12.83
CA LEU A 242 5.96 10.50 -11.77
C LEU A 242 6.74 11.75 -12.17
#